data_071d60e73d507bbeb347e01b64670e8e
#
_entry.id   071d60e73d507bbeb347e01b64670e8e
#
_cell.length_a   1.000
_cell.length_b   1.000
_cell.length_c   1.000
_cell.angle_alpha   90.00
_cell.angle_beta   90.00
_cell.angle_gamma   90.00
#
_symmetry.space_group_name_H-M   'P 1'
#
loop_
_entity.id
_entity.type
_entity.pdbx_description
1 polymer ?
#
loop_
_entity_poly.entity_id
_entity_poly.type
_entity_poly.pdbx_seq_one_letter_code
_entity_poly.pdbx_strand_id
1 'polypeptide(L)'
;MLEFFDKYRLAIYGAVGGILITVLVVVIIWPDRIATLKDGTQPVAEIDGYTVTANDLYEDMKDVYSISSLLDKIDNKILEEKYPETDEMNDELKQQAESYYSAYKQYYKMDKETFLSNNGFGSEKAFLEYLRLQYRRNKYAEDYIKTLISDKEVEKYYKDKVYGDINTKHILVKVDSSASDEDKKKAEDLAKEIISKLNDGKSFDDVKEEYKDQITYEELGYKSYNANLESAYMEAMQKLENNSYSKEPVKTSYGYHVIYRIDQKEKPALEDVKEEIIDSLVSEKKSEDKNISYVALDKMREESGLKFSDTVLENKYNTYMSQYK
;
A
#
# COMPACT_ATOMS: atom_id res chain seq x y z
N MET A 1 76.84 -18.76 7.47
CA MET A 1 75.39 -18.50 7.28
C MET A 1 74.95 -17.16 7.89
N LEU A 2 75.35 -16.86 9.12
CA LEU A 2 75.04 -15.57 9.78
C LEU A 2 75.66 -14.37 9.07
N GLU A 3 76.88 -14.42 8.62
CA GLU A 3 77.56 -13.36 7.86
C GLU A 3 76.91 -13.06 6.51
N PHE A 4 76.34 -14.04 5.85
CA PHE A 4 75.58 -13.88 4.61
C PHE A 4 74.30 -13.09 4.87
N PHE A 5 73.57 -13.42 5.94
CA PHE A 5 72.36 -12.71 6.35
C PHE A 5 72.63 -11.25 6.74
N ASP A 6 73.70 -11.00 7.49
CA ASP A 6 74.06 -9.62 7.88
C ASP A 6 74.43 -8.76 6.68
N LYS A 7 75.19 -9.34 5.72
CA LYS A 7 75.63 -8.63 4.51
C LYS A 7 74.49 -8.25 3.57
N TYR A 8 73.45 -9.11 3.49
CA TYR A 8 72.33 -8.93 2.53
C TYR A 8 71.00 -8.63 3.18
N ARG A 9 70.96 -8.37 4.49
CA ARG A 9 69.72 -8.18 5.26
C ARG A 9 68.76 -7.15 4.65
N LEU A 10 69.27 -6.02 4.17
CA LEU A 10 68.44 -4.98 3.53
C LEU A 10 67.86 -5.43 2.19
N ALA A 11 68.65 -6.19 1.41
CA ALA A 11 68.14 -6.77 0.16
C ALA A 11 67.09 -7.86 0.40
N ILE A 12 67.29 -8.69 1.45
CA ILE A 12 66.35 -9.74 1.86
C ILE A 12 65.07 -9.08 2.38
N TYR A 13 65.16 -8.03 3.22
CA TYR A 13 63.95 -7.32 3.71
C TYR A 13 63.24 -6.62 2.57
N GLY A 14 63.95 -6.05 1.61
CA GLY A 14 63.36 -5.44 0.42
C GLY A 14 62.66 -6.47 -0.47
N ALA A 15 63.24 -7.65 -0.66
CA ALA A 15 62.63 -8.73 -1.44
C ALA A 15 61.39 -9.30 -0.75
N VAL A 16 61.48 -9.56 0.56
CA VAL A 16 60.31 -10.05 1.36
C VAL A 16 59.20 -9.00 1.41
N GLY A 17 59.58 -7.72 1.62
CA GLY A 17 58.59 -6.60 1.59
C GLY A 17 57.95 -6.45 0.22
N GLY A 18 58.71 -6.54 -0.86
CA GLY A 18 58.20 -6.52 -2.23
C GLY A 18 57.23 -7.66 -2.54
N ILE A 19 57.55 -8.88 -2.11
CA ILE A 19 56.68 -10.06 -2.27
C ILE A 19 55.38 -9.85 -1.47
N LEU A 20 55.46 -9.38 -0.21
CA LEU A 20 54.28 -9.13 0.62
C LEU A 20 53.40 -8.07 0.03
N ILE A 21 53.97 -6.96 -0.48
CA ILE A 21 53.20 -5.89 -1.14
C ILE A 21 52.56 -6.42 -2.42
N THR A 22 53.27 -7.21 -3.21
CA THR A 22 52.72 -7.79 -4.45
C THR A 22 51.58 -8.77 -4.14
N VAL A 23 51.72 -9.61 -3.11
CA VAL A 23 50.65 -10.53 -2.68
C VAL A 23 49.43 -9.71 -2.19
N LEU A 24 49.64 -8.64 -1.42
CA LEU A 24 48.58 -7.78 -0.89
C LEU A 24 47.88 -7.05 -2.01
N VAL A 25 48.60 -6.52 -3.00
CA VAL A 25 48.02 -5.88 -4.19
C VAL A 25 47.24 -6.88 -5.03
N VAL A 26 47.74 -8.09 -5.21
CA VAL A 26 47.04 -9.15 -5.92
C VAL A 26 45.76 -9.58 -5.20
N VAL A 27 45.77 -9.65 -3.87
CA VAL A 27 44.55 -9.97 -3.07
C VAL A 27 43.53 -8.84 -3.11
N ILE A 28 44.00 -7.57 -3.14
CA ILE A 28 43.06 -6.39 -3.15
C ILE A 28 42.52 -6.11 -4.56
N ILE A 29 43.34 -6.29 -5.61
CA ILE A 29 42.96 -5.97 -7.00
C ILE A 29 42.35 -7.17 -7.74
N TRP A 30 42.55 -8.38 -7.23
CA TRP A 30 42.01 -9.57 -7.85
C TRP A 30 40.50 -9.62 -7.54
N PRO A 31 39.66 -9.52 -8.55
CA PRO A 31 38.23 -9.71 -8.31
C PRO A 31 38.05 -11.14 -7.74
N ASP A 32 37.13 -11.28 -6.80
CA ASP A 32 36.72 -12.59 -6.29
C ASP A 32 36.50 -13.51 -7.49
N ARG A 33 37.47 -14.37 -7.77
CA ARG A 33 37.33 -15.35 -8.84
C ARG A 33 36.34 -16.38 -8.34
N ILE A 34 35.09 -16.24 -8.77
CA ILE A 34 34.15 -17.35 -8.68
C ILE A 34 34.80 -18.51 -9.44
N ALA A 35 34.99 -19.62 -8.75
CA ALA A 35 35.58 -20.83 -9.39
C ALA A 35 34.70 -21.17 -10.61
N THR A 36 35.34 -21.43 -11.75
CA THR A 36 34.62 -21.86 -12.96
C THR A 36 35.12 -23.24 -13.35
N LEU A 37 34.24 -24.12 -13.79
CA LEU A 37 34.58 -25.39 -14.38
C LEU A 37 35.22 -25.19 -15.76
N LYS A 38 35.79 -26.26 -16.35
CA LYS A 38 36.48 -26.22 -17.66
C LYS A 38 35.58 -25.76 -18.80
N ASP A 39 34.28 -25.96 -18.66
CA ASP A 39 33.23 -25.52 -19.60
C ASP A 39 32.75 -24.07 -19.36
N GLY A 40 33.34 -23.37 -18.39
CA GLY A 40 32.99 -21.99 -18.05
C GLY A 40 31.82 -21.85 -17.05
N THR A 41 31.23 -22.94 -16.60
CA THR A 41 30.15 -22.91 -15.63
C THR A 41 30.69 -22.67 -14.20
N GLN A 42 29.80 -22.12 -13.33
CA GLN A 42 30.14 -21.82 -11.94
C GLN A 42 29.56 -22.89 -11.02
N PRO A 43 30.42 -23.71 -10.36
CA PRO A 43 29.95 -24.68 -9.37
C PRO A 43 29.44 -23.94 -8.12
N VAL A 44 28.28 -24.39 -7.63
CA VAL A 44 27.66 -23.88 -6.40
C VAL A 44 27.82 -24.90 -5.27
N ALA A 45 27.68 -26.18 -5.57
CA ALA A 45 27.86 -27.28 -4.64
C ALA A 45 28.36 -28.54 -5.38
N GLU A 46 29.12 -29.37 -4.67
CA GLU A 46 29.67 -30.63 -5.22
C GLU A 46 29.42 -31.77 -4.24
N ILE A 47 29.10 -32.95 -4.80
CA ILE A 47 29.13 -34.24 -4.13
C ILE A 47 29.85 -35.21 -5.04
N ASP A 48 30.24 -36.41 -4.53
CA ASP A 48 30.91 -37.41 -5.33
C ASP A 48 30.14 -37.75 -6.62
N GLY A 49 30.73 -37.39 -7.75
CA GLY A 49 30.21 -37.69 -9.08
C GLY A 49 29.12 -36.72 -9.59
N TYR A 50 28.81 -35.64 -8.84
CA TYR A 50 27.83 -34.66 -9.29
C TYR A 50 28.13 -33.22 -8.80
N THR A 51 28.05 -32.27 -9.72
CA THR A 51 28.25 -30.83 -9.43
C THR A 51 26.99 -30.08 -9.77
N VAL A 52 26.46 -29.34 -8.81
CA VAL A 52 25.38 -28.36 -9.04
C VAL A 52 26.02 -27.06 -9.49
N THR A 53 25.57 -26.53 -10.61
CA THR A 53 26.09 -25.28 -11.19
C THR A 53 25.11 -24.14 -10.97
N ALA A 54 25.59 -22.89 -11.12
CA ALA A 54 24.70 -21.70 -11.11
C ALA A 54 23.65 -21.76 -12.24
N ASN A 55 23.99 -22.40 -13.37
CA ASN A 55 23.04 -22.58 -14.47
C ASN A 55 21.90 -23.55 -14.12
N ASP A 56 22.23 -24.67 -13.41
CA ASP A 56 21.19 -25.59 -12.95
C ASP A 56 20.18 -24.87 -12.03
N LEU A 57 20.71 -24.08 -11.08
CA LEU A 57 19.85 -23.26 -10.22
C LEU A 57 19.05 -22.22 -11.00
N TYR A 58 19.63 -21.61 -12.05
CA TYR A 58 18.93 -20.65 -12.88
C TYR A 58 17.78 -21.30 -13.66
N GLU A 59 18.00 -22.48 -14.24
CA GLU A 59 16.96 -23.24 -14.94
C GLU A 59 15.83 -23.65 -13.98
N ASP A 60 16.17 -24.18 -12.79
CA ASP A 60 15.20 -24.51 -11.75
C ASP A 60 14.41 -23.28 -11.30
N MET A 61 15.08 -22.14 -11.10
CA MET A 61 14.43 -20.88 -10.75
C MET A 61 13.48 -20.38 -11.83
N LYS A 62 13.81 -20.56 -13.10
CA LYS A 62 12.88 -20.18 -14.20
C LYS A 62 11.57 -20.93 -14.12
N ASP A 63 11.58 -22.17 -13.67
CA ASP A 63 10.39 -23.00 -13.59
C ASP A 63 9.56 -22.73 -12.34
N VAL A 64 10.19 -22.52 -11.19
CA VAL A 64 9.55 -22.43 -9.88
C VAL A 64 9.27 -20.99 -9.46
N TYR A 65 10.26 -20.13 -9.56
CA TYR A 65 10.17 -18.72 -9.12
C TYR A 65 9.90 -17.81 -10.29
N SER A 66 8.77 -17.93 -10.81
CA SER A 66 8.13 -17.17 -11.85
C SER A 66 8.67 -15.74 -12.12
N ILE A 67 8.13 -15.17 -13.17
CA ILE A 67 8.31 -13.81 -13.66
C ILE A 67 8.30 -12.72 -12.57
N SER A 68 7.64 -12.95 -11.41
CA SER A 68 7.51 -11.94 -10.35
C SER A 68 8.87 -11.44 -9.82
N SER A 69 9.81 -12.33 -9.51
CA SER A 69 11.15 -11.94 -9.01
C SER A 69 11.96 -11.15 -10.03
N LEU A 70 11.79 -11.46 -11.33
CA LEU A 70 12.41 -10.68 -12.41
C LEU A 70 11.77 -9.29 -12.50
N LEU A 71 10.44 -9.22 -12.45
CA LEU A 71 9.72 -7.95 -12.48
C LEU A 71 10.03 -7.09 -11.26
N ASP A 72 10.21 -7.69 -10.09
CA ASP A 72 10.62 -6.95 -8.89
C ASP A 72 11.97 -6.25 -9.09
N LYS A 73 12.94 -6.92 -9.70
CA LYS A 73 14.25 -6.33 -10.02
C LYS A 73 14.16 -5.22 -11.07
N ILE A 74 13.40 -5.46 -12.14
CA ILE A 74 13.20 -4.50 -13.24
C ILE A 74 12.48 -3.27 -12.70
N ASP A 75 11.35 -3.45 -12.05
CA ASP A 75 10.53 -2.36 -11.52
C ASP A 75 11.30 -1.55 -10.48
N ASN A 76 12.03 -2.23 -9.58
CA ASN A 76 12.83 -1.51 -8.60
C ASN A 76 13.87 -0.64 -9.28
N LYS A 77 14.57 -1.15 -10.32
CA LYS A 77 15.58 -0.37 -11.07
C LYS A 77 14.97 0.85 -11.77
N ILE A 78 13.80 0.70 -12.40
CA ILE A 78 13.12 1.81 -13.08
C ILE A 78 12.61 2.82 -12.05
N LEU A 79 11.97 2.33 -10.98
CA LEU A 79 11.25 3.17 -10.03
C LEU A 79 12.15 3.85 -9.00
N GLU A 80 13.32 3.30 -8.68
CA GLU A 80 14.26 3.95 -7.76
C GLU A 80 14.81 5.28 -8.32
N GLU A 81 14.94 5.39 -9.63
CA GLU A 81 15.36 6.62 -10.31
C GLU A 81 14.25 7.66 -10.31
N LYS A 82 12.99 7.23 -10.50
CA LYS A 82 11.82 8.12 -10.55
C LYS A 82 11.34 8.55 -9.16
N TYR A 83 11.40 7.65 -8.19
CA TYR A 83 10.99 7.87 -6.80
C TYR A 83 12.15 7.50 -5.87
N PRO A 84 13.17 8.36 -5.74
CA PRO A 84 14.31 8.11 -4.86
C PRO A 84 13.85 8.00 -3.40
N GLU A 85 14.67 7.38 -2.57
CA GLU A 85 14.41 7.29 -1.14
C GLU A 85 14.41 8.68 -0.49
N THR A 86 13.45 8.89 0.41
CA THR A 86 13.38 10.06 1.28
C THR A 86 13.19 9.61 2.73
N ASP A 87 13.54 10.48 3.67
CA ASP A 87 13.32 10.20 5.09
C ASP A 87 11.82 10.00 5.39
N GLU A 88 10.94 10.79 4.75
CA GLU A 88 9.50 10.68 4.87
C GLU A 88 8.98 9.31 4.40
N MET A 89 9.42 8.86 3.21
CA MET A 89 9.10 7.51 2.72
C MET A 89 9.57 6.44 3.70
N ASN A 90 10.80 6.54 4.19
CA ASN A 90 11.36 5.54 5.09
C ASN A 90 10.59 5.47 6.42
N ASP A 91 10.14 6.60 6.94
CA ASP A 91 9.35 6.65 8.18
C ASP A 91 7.94 6.09 7.97
N GLU A 92 7.29 6.41 6.85
CA GLU A 92 6.00 5.82 6.46
C GLU A 92 6.08 4.29 6.34
N LEU A 93 7.12 3.78 5.66
CA LEU A 93 7.31 2.33 5.50
C LEU A 93 7.59 1.61 6.81
N LYS A 94 8.33 2.24 7.74
CA LYS A 94 8.51 1.69 9.10
C LYS A 94 7.18 1.62 9.86
N GLN A 95 6.37 2.68 9.82
CA GLN A 95 5.05 2.69 10.45
C GLN A 95 4.14 1.63 9.85
N GLN A 96 4.17 1.47 8.54
CA GLN A 96 3.42 0.42 7.86
C GLN A 96 3.89 -0.98 8.29
N ALA A 97 5.20 -1.22 8.39
CA ALA A 97 5.75 -2.49 8.87
C ALA A 97 5.31 -2.79 10.31
N GLU A 98 5.38 -1.80 11.21
CA GLU A 98 4.92 -1.95 12.60
C GLU A 98 3.41 -2.25 12.68
N SER A 99 2.61 -1.71 11.77
CA SER A 99 1.18 -2.03 11.68
C SER A 99 0.94 -3.49 11.30
N TYR A 100 1.73 -4.04 10.36
CA TYR A 100 1.69 -5.48 10.03
C TYR A 100 2.09 -6.35 11.23
N TYR A 101 3.18 -6.02 11.93
CA TYR A 101 3.62 -6.79 13.10
C TYR A 101 2.59 -6.76 14.22
N SER A 102 1.99 -5.59 14.48
CA SER A 102 0.95 -5.41 15.50
C SER A 102 -0.30 -6.21 15.17
N ALA A 103 -0.75 -6.20 13.93
CA ALA A 103 -1.88 -6.98 13.47
C ALA A 103 -1.62 -8.50 13.62
N TYR A 104 -0.44 -8.97 13.19
CA TYR A 104 -0.07 -10.38 13.32
C TYR A 104 0.00 -10.83 14.79
N LYS A 105 0.57 -9.99 15.65
CA LYS A 105 0.60 -10.22 17.10
C LYS A 105 -0.80 -10.29 17.69
N GLN A 106 -1.69 -9.39 17.28
CA GLN A 106 -3.06 -9.32 17.78
C GLN A 106 -3.90 -10.53 17.37
N TYR A 107 -3.89 -10.87 16.06
CA TYR A 107 -4.79 -11.89 15.50
C TYR A 107 -4.22 -13.30 15.62
N TYR A 108 -2.93 -13.49 15.39
CA TYR A 108 -2.30 -14.81 15.33
C TYR A 108 -1.42 -15.12 16.54
N LYS A 109 -1.24 -14.15 17.48
CA LYS A 109 -0.35 -14.29 18.66
C LYS A 109 1.10 -14.61 18.30
N MET A 110 1.54 -14.20 17.11
CA MET A 110 2.88 -14.42 16.57
C MET A 110 3.73 -13.15 16.72
N ASP A 111 5.03 -13.35 16.94
CA ASP A 111 6.00 -12.26 16.99
C ASP A 111 6.48 -11.85 15.59
N LYS A 112 7.32 -10.82 15.53
CA LYS A 112 7.87 -10.24 14.31
C LYS A 112 8.72 -11.26 13.52
N GLU A 113 9.55 -12.02 14.21
CA GLU A 113 10.43 -13.01 13.60
C GLU A 113 9.60 -14.10 12.91
N THR A 114 8.56 -14.57 13.57
CA THR A 114 7.62 -15.54 13.01
C THR A 114 6.85 -14.95 11.83
N PHE A 115 6.43 -13.69 11.91
CA PHE A 115 5.81 -13.00 10.75
C PHE A 115 6.74 -12.99 9.56
N LEU A 116 7.99 -12.54 9.73
CA LEU A 116 8.97 -12.46 8.64
C LEU A 116 9.22 -13.82 8.01
N SER A 117 9.49 -14.84 8.83
CA SER A 117 9.76 -16.20 8.38
C SER A 117 8.57 -16.80 7.62
N ASN A 118 7.35 -16.69 8.15
CA ASN A 118 6.15 -17.25 7.52
C ASN A 118 5.80 -16.59 6.18
N ASN A 119 6.25 -15.34 5.99
CA ASN A 119 6.04 -14.60 4.74
C ASN A 119 7.27 -14.64 3.81
N GLY A 120 8.29 -15.47 4.12
CA GLY A 120 9.46 -15.68 3.27
C GLY A 120 10.50 -14.55 3.32
N PHE A 121 10.43 -13.66 4.32
CA PHE A 121 11.42 -12.59 4.50
C PHE A 121 12.54 -13.04 5.42
N GLY A 122 13.78 -13.07 4.91
CA GLY A 122 14.96 -13.41 5.69
C GLY A 122 15.38 -12.36 6.72
N SER A 123 14.82 -11.16 6.65
CA SER A 123 15.10 -10.04 7.57
C SER A 123 14.06 -8.94 7.43
N GLU A 124 13.98 -8.08 8.46
CA GLU A 124 13.20 -6.83 8.40
C GLU A 124 13.62 -5.92 7.24
N LYS A 125 14.92 -5.85 6.97
CA LYS A 125 15.43 -5.09 5.81
C LYS A 125 14.80 -5.59 4.51
N ALA A 126 14.73 -6.91 4.30
CA ALA A 126 14.10 -7.49 3.11
C ALA A 126 12.61 -7.15 3.03
N PHE A 127 11.91 -7.12 4.16
CA PHE A 127 10.51 -6.71 4.20
C PHE A 127 10.33 -5.22 3.89
N LEU A 128 11.18 -4.34 4.42
CA LEU A 128 11.14 -2.91 4.11
C LEU A 128 11.45 -2.64 2.63
N GLU A 129 12.39 -3.37 2.02
CA GLU A 129 12.65 -3.29 0.56
C GLU A 129 11.43 -3.72 -0.27
N TYR A 130 10.75 -4.78 0.15
CA TYR A 130 9.49 -5.20 -0.46
C TYR A 130 8.43 -4.09 -0.35
N LEU A 131 8.22 -3.52 0.82
CA LEU A 131 7.26 -2.43 1.03
C LEU A 131 7.63 -1.20 0.18
N ARG A 132 8.91 -0.87 0.09
CA ARG A 132 9.41 0.25 -0.74
C ARG A 132 9.09 0.05 -2.21
N LEU A 133 9.27 -1.16 -2.72
CA LEU A 133 8.91 -1.47 -4.10
C LEU A 133 7.39 -1.35 -4.32
N GLN A 134 6.56 -1.84 -3.38
CA GLN A 134 5.11 -1.70 -3.47
C GLN A 134 4.67 -0.23 -3.42
N TYR A 135 5.26 0.57 -2.53
CA TYR A 135 5.03 2.01 -2.46
C TYR A 135 5.31 2.70 -3.81
N ARG A 136 6.49 2.43 -4.38
CA ARG A 136 6.88 3.00 -5.67
C ARG A 136 5.96 2.58 -6.81
N ARG A 137 5.57 1.30 -6.86
CA ARG A 137 4.60 0.78 -7.85
C ARG A 137 3.25 1.47 -7.75
N ASN A 138 2.74 1.62 -6.53
CA ASN A 138 1.48 2.30 -6.29
C ASN A 138 1.55 3.77 -6.70
N LYS A 139 2.63 4.46 -6.32
CA LYS A 139 2.85 5.86 -6.69
C LYS A 139 2.91 6.06 -8.20
N TYR A 140 3.62 5.16 -8.91
CA TYR A 140 3.65 5.20 -10.36
C TYR A 140 2.28 4.98 -10.99
N ALA A 141 1.55 3.98 -10.52
CA ALA A 141 0.21 3.69 -11.01
C ALA A 141 -0.75 4.87 -10.79
N GLU A 142 -0.68 5.52 -9.63
CA GLU A 142 -1.45 6.74 -9.35
C GLU A 142 -1.09 7.88 -10.28
N ASP A 143 0.20 8.18 -10.45
CA ASP A 143 0.67 9.22 -11.36
C ASP A 143 0.24 8.92 -12.82
N TYR A 144 0.30 7.66 -13.24
CA TYR A 144 -0.21 7.25 -14.55
C TYR A 144 -1.72 7.48 -14.67
N ILE A 145 -2.51 7.05 -13.68
CA ILE A 145 -3.96 7.23 -13.69
C ILE A 145 -4.33 8.72 -13.71
N LYS A 146 -3.58 9.58 -12.99
CA LYS A 146 -3.76 11.04 -13.05
C LYS A 146 -3.64 11.58 -14.47
N THR A 147 -2.77 11.01 -15.30
CA THR A 147 -2.66 11.43 -16.72
C THR A 147 -3.87 11.06 -17.57
N LEU A 148 -4.71 10.13 -17.13
CA LEU A 148 -5.91 9.71 -17.81
C LEU A 148 -7.15 10.53 -17.43
N ILE A 149 -7.03 11.40 -16.40
CA ILE A 149 -8.13 12.23 -15.92
C ILE A 149 -8.17 13.53 -16.72
N SER A 150 -9.30 13.79 -17.37
CA SER A 150 -9.52 15.02 -18.12
C SER A 150 -10.08 16.15 -17.24
N ASP A 151 -9.83 17.40 -17.63
CA ASP A 151 -10.43 18.57 -16.96
C ASP A 151 -11.96 18.49 -16.93
N LYS A 152 -12.60 17.90 -17.96
CA LYS A 152 -14.06 17.68 -17.97
C LYS A 152 -14.54 16.73 -16.88
N GLU A 153 -13.76 15.69 -16.55
CA GLU A 153 -14.09 14.79 -15.45
C GLU A 153 -13.98 15.52 -14.11
N VAL A 154 -12.95 16.36 -13.94
CA VAL A 154 -12.74 17.19 -12.76
C VAL A 154 -13.90 18.17 -12.58
N GLU A 155 -14.26 18.92 -13.63
CA GLU A 155 -15.38 19.88 -13.61
C GLU A 155 -16.72 19.18 -13.31
N LYS A 156 -16.94 18.01 -13.91
CA LYS A 156 -18.14 17.21 -13.67
C LYS A 156 -18.21 16.73 -12.23
N TYR A 157 -17.11 16.19 -11.69
CA TYR A 157 -17.03 15.76 -10.30
C TYR A 157 -17.30 16.93 -9.35
N TYR A 158 -16.65 18.08 -9.58
CA TYR A 158 -16.87 19.28 -8.80
C TYR A 158 -18.32 19.71 -8.81
N LYS A 159 -18.95 19.75 -9.98
CA LYS A 159 -20.35 20.14 -10.11
C LYS A 159 -21.30 19.20 -9.38
N ASP A 160 -21.10 17.90 -9.55
CA ASP A 160 -22.07 16.87 -9.16
C ASP A 160 -21.88 16.38 -7.72
N LYS A 161 -20.64 16.39 -7.20
CA LYS A 161 -20.29 15.74 -5.92
C LYS A 161 -19.79 16.70 -4.84
N VAL A 162 -19.10 17.79 -5.22
CA VAL A 162 -18.53 18.71 -4.24
C VAL A 162 -19.61 19.62 -3.67
N TYR A 163 -19.62 19.78 -2.36
CA TYR A 163 -20.43 20.73 -1.60
C TYR A 163 -19.63 21.27 -0.41
N GLY A 164 -20.10 22.35 0.20
CA GLY A 164 -19.46 22.89 1.40
C GLY A 164 -19.62 21.95 2.59
N ASP A 165 -18.64 21.90 3.47
CA ASP A 165 -18.67 21.04 4.65
C ASP A 165 -19.96 21.16 5.43
N ILE A 166 -20.54 20.03 5.80
CA ILE A 166 -21.80 19.94 6.53
C ILE A 166 -21.52 19.60 7.99
N ASN A 167 -22.03 20.40 8.91
CA ASN A 167 -21.93 20.18 10.34
C ASN A 167 -23.14 19.37 10.81
N THR A 168 -22.89 18.19 11.37
CA THR A 168 -23.96 17.30 11.83
C THR A 168 -23.74 16.80 13.24
N LYS A 169 -24.85 16.48 13.89
CA LYS A 169 -24.94 15.63 15.06
C LYS A 169 -25.97 14.54 14.81
N HIS A 170 -25.88 13.44 15.49
CA HIS A 170 -26.85 12.36 15.32
C HIS A 170 -27.15 11.60 16.62
N ILE A 171 -28.29 10.97 16.61
CA ILE A 171 -28.68 9.90 17.54
C ILE A 171 -28.62 8.59 16.77
N LEU A 172 -27.85 7.62 17.30
CA LEU A 172 -27.72 6.28 16.73
C LEU A 172 -28.36 5.25 17.66
N VAL A 173 -29.33 4.52 17.14
CA VAL A 173 -29.82 3.28 17.73
C VAL A 173 -28.98 2.14 17.17
N LYS A 174 -28.01 1.66 17.96
CA LYS A 174 -27.07 0.60 17.54
C LYS A 174 -27.79 -0.72 17.35
N VAL A 175 -27.50 -1.36 16.24
CA VAL A 175 -27.85 -2.76 15.98
C VAL A 175 -26.83 -3.34 15.00
N ASP A 176 -26.27 -4.50 15.34
CA ASP A 176 -25.30 -5.17 14.49
C ASP A 176 -25.92 -5.64 13.17
N SER A 177 -25.18 -5.58 12.09
CA SER A 177 -25.64 -6.04 10.77
C SER A 177 -25.99 -7.54 10.75
N SER A 178 -25.40 -8.34 11.64
CA SER A 178 -25.66 -9.76 11.84
C SER A 178 -26.79 -10.06 12.83
N ALA A 179 -27.37 -9.05 13.49
CA ALA A 179 -28.46 -9.21 14.45
C ALA A 179 -29.71 -9.81 13.80
N SER A 180 -30.60 -10.35 14.62
CA SER A 180 -31.87 -10.91 14.14
C SER A 180 -32.76 -9.82 13.48
N ASP A 181 -33.65 -10.24 12.58
CA ASP A 181 -34.60 -9.32 11.96
C ASP A 181 -35.52 -8.67 12.98
N GLU A 182 -35.84 -9.37 14.08
CA GLU A 182 -36.59 -8.83 15.19
C GLU A 182 -35.86 -7.70 15.90
N ASP A 183 -34.56 -7.86 16.18
CA ASP A 183 -33.76 -6.83 16.84
C ASP A 183 -33.52 -5.63 15.92
N LYS A 184 -33.29 -5.87 14.63
CA LYS A 184 -33.22 -4.80 13.63
C LYS A 184 -34.52 -4.00 13.57
N LYS A 185 -35.66 -4.70 13.61
CA LYS A 185 -36.97 -4.04 13.62
C LYS A 185 -37.19 -3.23 14.90
N LYS A 186 -36.83 -3.76 16.08
CA LYS A 186 -36.90 -3.02 17.34
C LYS A 186 -36.06 -1.73 17.29
N ALA A 187 -34.85 -1.81 16.75
CA ALA A 187 -33.99 -0.65 16.61
C ALA A 187 -34.55 0.39 15.64
N GLU A 188 -35.13 -0.05 14.53
CA GLU A 188 -35.81 0.83 13.57
C GLU A 188 -37.04 1.50 14.20
N ASP A 189 -37.87 0.74 14.91
CA ASP A 189 -39.09 1.23 15.56
C ASP A 189 -38.72 2.26 16.65
N LEU A 190 -37.65 2.03 17.42
CA LEU A 190 -37.14 3.03 18.38
C LEU A 190 -36.66 4.31 17.69
N ALA A 191 -35.93 4.19 16.58
CA ALA A 191 -35.50 5.38 15.82
C ALA A 191 -36.69 6.15 15.25
N LYS A 192 -37.77 5.48 14.82
CA LYS A 192 -39.05 6.11 14.39
C LYS A 192 -39.75 6.79 15.55
N GLU A 193 -39.76 6.19 16.75
CA GLU A 193 -40.31 6.79 17.95
C GLU A 193 -39.57 8.08 18.31
N ILE A 194 -38.23 8.06 18.25
CA ILE A 194 -37.39 9.25 18.45
C ILE A 194 -37.78 10.37 17.46
N ILE A 195 -37.91 10.05 16.18
CA ILE A 195 -38.35 11.01 15.17
C ILE A 195 -39.76 11.55 15.47
N SER A 196 -40.68 10.70 15.95
CA SER A 196 -42.02 11.16 16.35
C SER A 196 -41.95 12.20 17.48
N LYS A 197 -41.12 11.97 18.50
CA LYS A 197 -40.92 12.94 19.62
C LYS A 197 -40.40 14.28 19.11
N LEU A 198 -39.45 14.26 18.15
CA LEU A 198 -38.93 15.47 17.53
C LEU A 198 -40.01 16.19 16.70
N ASN A 199 -40.88 15.46 16.00
CA ASN A 199 -42.02 16.01 15.27
C ASN A 199 -43.07 16.64 16.19
N ASP A 200 -43.23 16.10 17.43
CA ASP A 200 -44.12 16.62 18.48
C ASP A 200 -43.52 17.84 19.20
N GLY A 201 -42.36 18.35 18.75
CA GLY A 201 -41.74 19.58 19.21
C GLY A 201 -40.71 19.42 20.34
N LYS A 202 -40.34 18.18 20.74
CA LYS A 202 -39.21 18.02 21.64
C LYS A 202 -37.92 18.46 20.97
N SER A 203 -37.00 19.03 21.73
CA SER A 203 -35.67 19.36 21.23
C SER A 203 -34.81 18.07 21.07
N PHE A 204 -33.81 18.18 20.24
CA PHE A 204 -32.86 17.06 20.02
C PHE A 204 -32.12 16.69 21.33
N ASP A 205 -31.85 17.66 22.18
CA ASP A 205 -31.20 17.47 23.47
C ASP A 205 -32.15 16.83 24.50
N ASP A 206 -33.43 17.17 24.51
CA ASP A 206 -34.42 16.52 25.39
C ASP A 206 -34.61 15.05 25.04
N VAL A 207 -34.65 14.74 23.73
CA VAL A 207 -34.74 13.34 23.25
C VAL A 207 -33.48 12.55 23.57
N LYS A 208 -32.32 13.15 23.42
CA LYS A 208 -31.04 12.57 23.83
C LYS A 208 -31.05 12.14 25.29
N GLU A 209 -31.52 13.02 26.21
CA GLU A 209 -31.58 12.70 27.64
C GLU A 209 -32.64 11.63 27.95
N GLU A 210 -33.79 11.66 27.28
CA GLU A 210 -34.89 10.70 27.48
C GLU A 210 -34.46 9.28 27.12
N TYR A 211 -33.64 9.12 26.06
CA TYR A 211 -33.26 7.80 25.53
C TYR A 211 -31.78 7.44 25.76
N LYS A 212 -31.05 8.16 26.62
CA LYS A 212 -29.60 8.07 26.81
C LYS A 212 -29.05 6.65 27.04
N ASP A 213 -29.84 5.77 27.69
CA ASP A 213 -29.44 4.40 27.97
C ASP A 213 -29.68 3.43 26.79
N GLN A 214 -30.36 3.89 25.71
CA GLN A 214 -30.74 3.09 24.54
C GLN A 214 -30.08 3.55 23.24
N ILE A 215 -29.39 4.69 23.28
CA ILE A 215 -28.82 5.35 22.11
C ILE A 215 -27.35 5.69 22.28
N THR A 216 -26.71 6.02 21.18
CA THR A 216 -25.44 6.76 21.15
C THR A 216 -25.68 8.12 20.52
N TYR A 217 -25.18 9.17 21.16
CA TYR A 217 -25.20 10.52 20.61
C TYR A 217 -23.79 10.94 20.23
N GLU A 218 -23.64 11.50 19.04
CA GLU A 218 -22.35 12.00 18.58
C GLU A 218 -22.52 13.33 17.80
N GLU A 219 -21.61 14.26 18.05
CA GLU A 219 -21.43 15.48 17.27
C GLU A 219 -20.23 15.25 16.32
N LEU A 220 -20.52 15.02 15.05
CA LEU A 220 -19.47 14.75 14.07
C LEU A 220 -18.70 16.01 13.65
N GLY A 221 -19.27 17.19 13.88
CA GLY A 221 -18.73 18.44 13.37
C GLY A 221 -18.82 18.51 11.85
N TYR A 222 -18.01 19.38 11.26
CA TYR A 222 -17.96 19.56 9.81
C TYR A 222 -17.36 18.35 9.10
N LYS A 223 -18.07 17.84 8.12
CA LYS A 223 -17.65 16.73 7.24
C LYS A 223 -17.69 17.19 5.80
N SER A 224 -16.60 16.97 5.08
CA SER A 224 -16.46 17.28 3.66
C SER A 224 -17.18 16.27 2.77
N TYR A 225 -17.32 16.59 1.51
CA TYR A 225 -17.95 15.75 0.49
C TYR A 225 -17.23 14.39 0.27
N ASN A 226 -15.96 14.28 0.65
CA ASN A 226 -15.14 13.07 0.56
C ASN A 226 -14.87 12.42 1.93
N ALA A 227 -15.65 12.79 2.97
CA ALA A 227 -15.49 12.21 4.29
C ALA A 227 -15.72 10.68 4.28
N ASN A 228 -14.93 9.96 5.06
CA ASN A 228 -15.05 8.51 5.21
C ASN A 228 -16.26 8.14 6.10
N LEU A 229 -17.47 8.39 5.58
CA LEU A 229 -18.74 7.99 6.16
C LEU A 229 -19.50 7.10 5.18
N GLU A 230 -20.43 6.29 5.69
CA GLU A 230 -21.26 5.45 4.81
C GLU A 230 -22.13 6.30 3.86
N SER A 231 -22.25 5.83 2.61
CA SER A 231 -22.98 6.55 1.55
C SER A 231 -24.39 6.97 1.99
N ALA A 232 -25.10 6.09 2.69
CA ALA A 232 -26.44 6.39 3.19
C ALA A 232 -26.47 7.59 4.15
N TYR A 233 -25.43 7.71 5.01
CA TYR A 233 -25.30 8.84 5.92
C TYR A 233 -24.97 10.13 5.16
N MET A 234 -24.01 10.07 4.21
CA MET A 234 -23.60 11.20 3.37
C MET A 234 -24.77 11.74 2.54
N GLU A 235 -25.52 10.86 1.90
CA GLU A 235 -26.69 11.24 1.13
C GLU A 235 -27.79 11.88 1.99
N ALA A 236 -28.02 11.34 3.19
CA ALA A 236 -29.02 11.86 4.10
C ALA A 236 -28.64 13.25 4.60
N MET A 237 -27.39 13.44 5.09
CA MET A 237 -26.95 14.75 5.58
C MET A 237 -26.95 15.84 4.49
N GLN A 238 -26.67 15.46 3.23
CA GLN A 238 -26.68 16.38 2.10
C GLN A 238 -28.10 16.86 1.75
N LYS A 239 -29.10 15.98 1.87
CA LYS A 239 -30.51 16.30 1.56
C LYS A 239 -31.19 17.15 2.63
N LEU A 240 -30.63 17.21 3.84
CA LEU A 240 -31.21 17.98 4.93
C LEU A 240 -30.97 19.50 4.72
N GLU A 241 -31.93 20.30 5.14
CA GLU A 241 -31.78 21.75 5.33
C GLU A 241 -31.04 22.05 6.63
N ASN A 242 -30.43 23.22 6.75
CA ASN A 242 -29.83 23.67 8.00
C ASN A 242 -30.90 23.73 9.11
N ASN A 243 -30.50 23.35 10.32
CA ASN A 243 -31.40 23.27 11.49
C ASN A 243 -32.56 22.28 11.31
N SER A 244 -32.33 21.20 10.53
CA SER A 244 -33.33 20.16 10.33
C SER A 244 -32.77 18.76 10.60
N TYR A 245 -33.65 17.80 10.78
CA TYR A 245 -33.31 16.40 11.04
C TYR A 245 -33.98 15.46 10.04
N SER A 246 -33.41 14.25 9.90
CA SER A 246 -33.95 13.22 9.03
C SER A 246 -35.34 12.79 9.48
N LYS A 247 -36.29 12.77 8.54
CA LYS A 247 -37.68 12.42 8.82
C LYS A 247 -37.94 10.92 8.85
N GLU A 248 -36.99 10.15 8.39
CA GLU A 248 -36.93 8.67 8.46
C GLU A 248 -35.59 8.24 9.04
N PRO A 249 -35.52 7.07 9.71
CA PRO A 249 -34.27 6.51 10.17
C PRO A 249 -33.30 6.24 9.00
N VAL A 250 -32.07 6.68 9.12
CA VAL A 250 -31.01 6.42 8.12
C VAL A 250 -30.25 5.17 8.53
N LYS A 251 -30.43 4.11 7.75
CA LYS A 251 -29.79 2.82 8.02
C LYS A 251 -28.34 2.79 7.54
N THR A 252 -27.45 2.34 8.42
CA THR A 252 -26.03 2.05 8.13
C THR A 252 -25.65 0.66 8.67
N SER A 253 -24.40 0.26 8.53
CA SER A 253 -23.88 -0.97 9.16
C SER A 253 -23.84 -0.88 10.70
N TYR A 254 -23.87 0.31 11.28
CA TYR A 254 -23.85 0.55 12.72
C TYR A 254 -25.24 0.53 13.37
N GLY A 255 -26.32 0.65 12.56
CA GLY A 255 -27.68 0.71 13.03
C GLY A 255 -28.50 1.79 12.33
N TYR A 256 -29.41 2.42 13.08
CA TYR A 256 -30.32 3.44 12.57
C TYR A 256 -30.01 4.81 13.16
N HIS A 257 -29.72 5.79 12.30
CA HIS A 257 -29.37 7.15 12.67
C HIS A 257 -30.57 8.08 12.51
N VAL A 258 -30.73 9.00 13.46
CA VAL A 258 -31.51 10.22 13.31
C VAL A 258 -30.50 11.35 13.21
N ILE A 259 -30.32 11.89 12.00
CA ILE A 259 -29.28 12.88 11.68
C ILE A 259 -29.87 14.28 11.81
N TYR A 260 -29.15 15.17 12.48
CA TYR A 260 -29.45 16.60 12.55
C TYR A 260 -28.35 17.38 11.85
N ARG A 261 -28.72 18.14 10.83
CA ARG A 261 -27.82 19.09 10.17
C ARG A 261 -27.88 20.43 10.87
N ILE A 262 -26.78 20.86 11.44
CA ILE A 262 -26.67 22.14 12.15
C ILE A 262 -26.55 23.27 11.12
N ASP A 263 -25.53 23.23 10.30
CA ASP A 263 -25.26 24.20 9.24
C ASP A 263 -24.42 23.60 8.11
N GLN A 264 -24.13 24.38 7.09
CA GLN A 264 -23.25 24.06 5.99
C GLN A 264 -22.42 25.28 5.61
N LYS A 265 -21.13 25.07 5.38
CA LYS A 265 -20.24 26.08 4.80
C LYS A 265 -20.56 26.33 3.32
N GLU A 266 -20.05 27.43 2.79
CA GLU A 266 -20.09 27.67 1.35
C GLU A 266 -19.27 26.59 0.60
N LYS A 267 -19.69 26.30 -0.62
CA LYS A 267 -18.98 25.36 -1.49
C LYS A 267 -17.59 25.93 -1.80
N PRO A 268 -16.49 25.18 -1.58
CA PRO A 268 -15.15 25.66 -1.89
C PRO A 268 -14.98 25.93 -3.39
N ALA A 269 -14.07 26.82 -3.76
CA ALA A 269 -13.73 27.02 -5.17
C ALA A 269 -13.06 25.75 -5.76
N LEU A 270 -13.22 25.55 -7.07
CA LEU A 270 -12.65 24.37 -7.74
C LEU A 270 -11.13 24.27 -7.52
N GLU A 271 -10.44 25.38 -7.58
CA GLU A 271 -8.98 25.46 -7.41
C GLU A 271 -8.53 24.97 -6.03
N ASP A 272 -9.32 25.20 -4.99
CA ASP A 272 -9.00 24.83 -3.62
C ASP A 272 -9.12 23.31 -3.36
N VAL A 273 -9.91 22.62 -4.19
CA VAL A 273 -10.22 21.17 -4.03
C VAL A 273 -9.83 20.32 -5.24
N LYS A 274 -9.16 20.92 -6.24
CA LYS A 274 -8.83 20.23 -7.50
C LYS A 274 -7.99 18.97 -7.27
N GLU A 275 -6.99 19.04 -6.41
CA GLU A 275 -6.12 17.90 -6.08
C GLU A 275 -6.92 16.78 -5.38
N GLU A 276 -7.79 17.12 -4.43
CA GLU A 276 -8.66 16.16 -3.75
C GLU A 276 -9.64 15.47 -4.70
N ILE A 277 -10.16 16.22 -5.69
CA ILE A 277 -11.02 15.67 -6.74
C ILE A 277 -10.23 14.69 -7.60
N ILE A 278 -9.02 15.05 -8.01
CA ILE A 278 -8.16 14.17 -8.80
C ILE A 278 -7.86 12.87 -8.03
N ASP A 279 -7.53 12.95 -6.75
CA ASP A 279 -7.27 11.76 -5.91
C ASP A 279 -8.54 10.89 -5.75
N SER A 280 -9.71 11.53 -5.63
CA SER A 280 -11.00 10.82 -5.64
C SER A 280 -11.26 10.10 -6.96
N LEU A 281 -10.99 10.75 -8.10
CA LEU A 281 -11.13 10.16 -9.43
C LEU A 281 -10.13 9.04 -9.67
N VAL A 282 -8.90 9.14 -9.17
CA VAL A 282 -7.91 8.04 -9.17
C VAL A 282 -8.48 6.83 -8.44
N SER A 283 -9.06 7.05 -7.26
CA SER A 283 -9.65 5.99 -6.45
C SER A 283 -10.85 5.35 -7.15
N GLU A 284 -11.71 6.14 -7.79
CA GLU A 284 -12.83 5.66 -8.61
C GLU A 284 -12.35 4.80 -9.77
N LYS A 285 -11.37 5.28 -10.57
CA LYS A 285 -10.79 4.51 -11.69
C LYS A 285 -10.17 3.19 -11.24
N LYS A 286 -9.46 3.17 -10.10
CA LYS A 286 -8.93 1.93 -9.50
C LYS A 286 -10.05 0.98 -9.03
N SER A 287 -11.19 1.52 -8.61
CA SER A 287 -12.35 0.72 -8.21
C SER A 287 -13.09 0.12 -9.38
N GLU A 288 -13.23 0.87 -10.47
CA GLU A 288 -13.89 0.46 -11.72
C GLU A 288 -13.08 -0.54 -12.51
N ASP A 289 -11.76 -0.30 -12.61
CA ASP A 289 -10.82 -1.20 -13.27
C ASP A 289 -9.74 -1.68 -12.29
N LYS A 290 -9.90 -2.90 -11.79
CA LYS A 290 -8.95 -3.54 -10.88
C LYS A 290 -7.59 -3.82 -11.51
N ASN A 291 -7.52 -3.82 -12.83
CA ASN A 291 -6.32 -4.14 -13.60
C ASN A 291 -5.51 -2.89 -13.97
N ILE A 292 -6.08 -1.69 -13.81
CA ILE A 292 -5.46 -0.43 -14.28
C ILE A 292 -4.03 -0.22 -13.76
N SER A 293 -3.74 -0.64 -12.52
CA SER A 293 -2.39 -0.55 -11.95
C SER A 293 -1.40 -1.50 -12.64
N TYR A 294 -1.83 -2.70 -13.02
CA TYR A 294 -0.98 -3.64 -13.78
C TYR A 294 -0.72 -3.14 -15.20
N VAL A 295 -1.73 -2.57 -15.83
CA VAL A 295 -1.61 -1.93 -17.15
C VAL A 295 -0.62 -0.76 -17.10
N ALA A 296 -0.69 0.06 -16.05
CA ALA A 296 0.27 1.16 -15.84
C ALA A 296 1.71 0.66 -15.75
N LEU A 297 1.95 -0.41 -14.96
CA LEU A 297 3.29 -1.00 -14.82
C LEU A 297 3.78 -1.70 -16.10
N ASP A 298 2.89 -2.34 -16.87
CA ASP A 298 3.21 -2.91 -18.18
C ASP A 298 3.73 -1.81 -19.12
N LYS A 299 2.97 -0.72 -19.20
CA LYS A 299 3.34 0.44 -20.03
C LYS A 299 4.67 1.08 -19.58
N MET A 300 4.91 1.19 -18.28
CA MET A 300 6.19 1.66 -17.75
C MET A 300 7.36 0.82 -18.27
N ARG A 301 7.22 -0.52 -18.21
CA ARG A 301 8.27 -1.44 -18.65
C ARG A 301 8.50 -1.35 -20.16
N GLU A 302 7.42 -1.25 -20.96
CA GLU A 302 7.51 -1.03 -22.41
C GLU A 302 8.24 0.29 -22.73
N GLU A 303 7.85 1.39 -22.12
CA GLU A 303 8.46 2.72 -22.28
C GLU A 303 9.92 2.76 -21.84
N SER A 304 10.28 1.94 -20.83
CA SER A 304 11.65 1.75 -20.36
C SER A 304 12.47 0.81 -21.28
N GLY A 305 11.88 0.29 -22.35
CA GLY A 305 12.57 -0.54 -23.33
C GLY A 305 12.82 -1.98 -22.87
N LEU A 306 11.93 -2.55 -22.03
CA LEU A 306 12.04 -3.94 -21.60
C LEU A 306 12.16 -4.89 -22.80
N LYS A 307 13.22 -5.71 -22.80
CA LYS A 307 13.45 -6.77 -23.78
C LYS A 307 13.89 -8.04 -23.05
N PHE A 308 13.33 -9.15 -23.45
CA PHE A 308 13.72 -10.46 -22.94
C PHE A 308 14.77 -11.10 -23.85
N SER A 309 15.85 -11.58 -23.25
CA SER A 309 16.86 -12.41 -23.94
C SER A 309 16.54 -13.90 -23.84
N ASP A 310 15.61 -14.28 -22.96
CA ASP A 310 15.14 -15.64 -22.72
C ASP A 310 13.67 -15.75 -23.10
N THR A 311 13.38 -16.60 -24.09
CA THR A 311 12.01 -16.76 -24.65
C THR A 311 11.05 -17.44 -23.66
N VAL A 312 11.55 -18.23 -22.70
CA VAL A 312 10.72 -18.85 -21.67
C VAL A 312 10.21 -17.77 -20.72
N LEU A 313 11.08 -16.85 -20.28
CA LEU A 313 10.71 -15.72 -19.44
C LEU A 313 9.79 -14.74 -20.17
N GLU A 314 10.03 -14.50 -21.46
CA GLU A 314 9.12 -13.67 -22.29
C GLU A 314 7.71 -14.27 -22.36
N ASN A 315 7.60 -15.57 -22.62
CA ASN A 315 6.32 -16.27 -22.64
C ASN A 315 5.61 -16.24 -21.28
N LYS A 316 6.36 -16.42 -20.19
CA LYS A 316 5.82 -16.28 -18.81
C LYS A 316 5.32 -14.86 -18.55
N TYR A 317 6.05 -13.84 -18.98
CA TYR A 317 5.60 -12.44 -18.91
C TYR A 317 4.32 -12.19 -19.66
N ASN A 318 4.27 -12.63 -20.91
CA ASN A 318 3.08 -12.47 -21.76
C ASN A 318 1.86 -13.19 -21.14
N THR A 319 2.05 -14.38 -20.62
CA THR A 319 1.00 -15.13 -19.91
C THR A 319 0.55 -14.41 -18.64
N TYR A 320 1.50 -13.89 -17.85
CA TYR A 320 1.19 -13.11 -16.66
C TYR A 320 0.40 -11.86 -17.01
N MET A 321 0.83 -11.08 -18.01
CA MET A 321 0.14 -9.85 -18.41
C MET A 321 -1.21 -10.09 -19.09
N SER A 322 -1.41 -11.24 -19.75
CA SER A 322 -2.69 -11.57 -20.40
C SER A 322 -3.86 -11.68 -19.40
N GLN A 323 -3.60 -11.83 -18.11
CA GLN A 323 -4.62 -11.87 -17.06
C GLN A 323 -5.19 -10.49 -16.72
N TYR A 324 -4.52 -9.42 -17.18
CA TYR A 324 -4.84 -8.02 -16.83
C TYR A 324 -5.25 -7.18 -18.05
N LYS A 325 -5.31 -7.79 -19.24
CA LYS A 325 -5.69 -7.14 -20.52
C LYS A 325 -7.14 -7.35 -20.89
#